data_83bcdfcb86e1961510fbf5c89d0a5047
#
_entry.id   83bcdfcb86e1961510fbf5c89d0a5047
#
_cell.length_a   1.000
_cell.length_b   1.000
_cell.length_c   1.000
_cell.angle_alpha   90.00
_cell.angle_beta   90.00
_cell.angle_gamma   90.00
#
_symmetry.space_group_name_H-M   'P 1'
#
loop_
_entity.id
_entity.type
_entity.pdbx_description
1 polymer ?
#
loop_
_entity_poly.entity_id
_entity_poly.type
_entity_poly.pdbx_seq_one_letter_code
_entity_poly.pdbx_strand_id
1 'polypeptide(L)'
;MKNGLMRIVTISLFLLAGCSDSGQTPEATSSVQTGERGESLEAVAHDAFIYAYPMMEQVKTVNGMFEFMGLGPNQVAMNAKLPWESVGMPIVAPNLTSMTGGIFVDISHGPVTIEIPEVKDRYIVYQCIDVFTHNFYYMGTRGNSGEGGRFIFYNASQAISDSSATPVEMEGDHAIIVIRIDIKNEDEYDRVRAIQESIRIVDAPEKTRTYPAYDEDKAVSPEFVEYVNELLTEIPASETALFERFARIGIMSNVDLSDAEKAEVQVGIDSAFKKIEMETSNLIVGNGYIGATEVFGTREYLNGNHIGRASGARFGLWGNSREEANYFMTFVEGEGQIAFGKDELPPLTDIGFWSVTAHDENVLVHANEYDSYVLTTDRMMFEQDGSMVIRFSSEPEEGNWLYTPGGKMAILIRAYQADPEKIESYIPPAFEPR
;
A
#
# COMPACT_ATOMS: atom_id res chain seq x y z
N MET A 1 19.71 -23.71 -14.26
CA MET A 1 20.07 -22.61 -13.36
C MET A 1 20.19 -21.35 -14.21
N LYS A 2 19.10 -20.63 -14.37
CA LYS A 2 19.08 -19.31 -15.03
C LYS A 2 18.80 -18.30 -13.91
N ASN A 3 19.78 -17.43 -13.66
CA ASN A 3 19.67 -16.34 -12.70
C ASN A 3 18.62 -15.33 -13.22
N GLY A 4 17.41 -15.42 -12.71
CA GLY A 4 16.42 -14.35 -12.82
C GLY A 4 16.80 -13.26 -11.83
N LEU A 5 17.54 -12.25 -12.28
CA LEU A 5 17.74 -11.03 -11.51
C LEU A 5 16.39 -10.33 -11.39
N MET A 6 15.84 -10.32 -10.19
CA MET A 6 14.72 -9.44 -9.83
C MET A 6 15.20 -7.99 -10.03
N ARG A 7 14.76 -7.35 -11.11
CA ARG A 7 15.08 -5.94 -11.36
C ARG A 7 14.37 -5.09 -10.29
N ILE A 8 15.16 -4.53 -9.41
CA ILE A 8 14.74 -3.54 -8.43
C ILE A 8 14.18 -2.35 -9.19
N VAL A 9 12.92 -1.99 -8.92
CA VAL A 9 12.32 -0.75 -9.40
C VAL A 9 13.02 0.40 -8.70
N THR A 10 13.98 1.01 -9.39
CA THR A 10 14.68 2.20 -8.89
C THR A 10 13.70 3.38 -9.02
N ILE A 11 13.30 3.96 -7.89
CA ILE A 11 12.56 5.22 -7.87
C ILE A 11 13.57 6.32 -8.23
N SER A 12 13.64 6.68 -9.51
CA SER A 12 14.45 7.84 -9.94
C SER A 12 13.65 9.11 -9.69
N LEU A 13 13.88 9.73 -8.54
CA LEU A 13 13.36 11.06 -8.25
C LEU A 13 14.25 12.09 -8.98
N PHE A 14 13.75 12.65 -10.08
CA PHE A 14 14.37 13.83 -10.69
C PHE A 14 14.00 15.08 -9.89
N LEU A 15 14.97 15.62 -9.16
CA LEU A 15 14.90 16.96 -8.58
C LEU A 15 15.03 17.99 -9.72
N LEU A 16 13.92 18.58 -10.12
CA LEU A 16 13.91 19.78 -10.95
C LEU A 16 14.14 21.01 -10.05
N ALA A 17 15.33 21.57 -10.13
CA ALA A 17 15.62 22.88 -9.58
C ALA A 17 14.80 23.94 -10.32
N GLY A 18 13.94 24.66 -9.59
CA GLY A 18 13.13 25.74 -10.14
C GLY A 18 13.98 26.93 -10.53
N CYS A 19 13.88 27.34 -11.79
CA CYS A 19 14.18 28.70 -12.21
C CYS A 19 12.87 29.41 -12.52
N SER A 20 12.56 30.42 -11.74
CA SER A 20 11.51 31.39 -12.03
C SER A 20 11.89 32.25 -13.24
N ASP A 21 11.05 32.29 -14.27
CA ASP A 21 11.06 33.41 -15.19
C ASP A 21 9.64 33.86 -15.51
N SER A 22 9.46 35.16 -15.40
CA SER A 22 8.23 35.91 -15.57
C SER A 22 8.05 36.30 -17.03
N GLY A 23 6.83 36.15 -17.59
CA GLY A 23 6.49 37.05 -18.67
C GLY A 23 5.60 36.48 -19.78
N GLN A 24 4.41 37.06 -19.85
CA GLN A 24 3.60 37.34 -21.05
C GLN A 24 2.73 36.25 -21.66
N THR A 25 1.43 36.45 -21.45
CA THR A 25 0.32 35.94 -22.24
C THR A 25 0.39 36.40 -23.70
N PRO A 26 0.00 35.56 -24.67
CA PRO A 26 -0.69 36.04 -25.86
C PRO A 26 -2.12 35.49 -25.93
N GLU A 27 -3.08 36.39 -26.00
CA GLU A 27 -4.40 36.12 -26.55
C GLU A 27 -4.30 35.64 -28.01
N ALA A 28 -4.86 34.50 -28.28
CA ALA A 28 -5.18 34.10 -29.64
C ALA A 28 -6.59 33.51 -29.68
N THR A 29 -7.53 34.37 -30.03
CA THR A 29 -8.85 34.00 -30.51
C THR A 29 -8.75 33.14 -31.77
N SER A 30 -9.12 31.88 -31.67
CA SER A 30 -9.46 31.06 -32.79
C SER A 30 -10.80 30.36 -32.50
N SER A 31 -11.86 30.86 -33.12
CA SER A 31 -13.15 30.22 -33.18
C SER A 31 -13.06 29.00 -34.08
N VAL A 32 -12.83 27.83 -33.50
CA VAL A 32 -13.04 26.55 -34.17
C VAL A 32 -14.42 26.05 -33.79
N GLN A 33 -15.26 25.83 -34.77
CA GLN A 33 -16.56 25.17 -34.64
C GLN A 33 -16.37 23.82 -33.96
N THR A 34 -16.86 23.68 -32.73
CA THR A 34 -17.00 22.41 -32.04
C THR A 34 -18.24 21.70 -32.58
N GLY A 35 -18.04 20.93 -33.69
CA GLY A 35 -18.88 19.76 -33.87
C GLY A 35 -18.65 18.85 -32.68
N GLU A 36 -19.69 18.25 -32.14
CA GLU A 36 -19.62 17.22 -31.10
C GLU A 36 -18.72 16.07 -31.56
N ARG A 37 -17.42 16.19 -31.36
CA ARG A 37 -16.53 15.04 -31.42
C ARG A 37 -16.71 14.34 -30.07
N GLY A 38 -17.25 13.12 -30.12
CA GLY A 38 -17.25 12.25 -28.97
C GLY A 38 -15.85 12.20 -28.34
N GLU A 39 -15.78 11.98 -27.04
CA GLU A 39 -14.53 11.82 -26.29
C GLU A 39 -13.54 10.88 -27.05
N SER A 40 -12.25 11.24 -27.10
CA SER A 40 -11.20 10.45 -27.80
C SER A 40 -10.92 9.12 -27.09
N LEU A 41 -10.39 8.12 -27.81
CA LEU A 41 -9.94 6.87 -27.19
C LEU A 41 -8.72 7.11 -26.31
N GLU A 42 -7.88 8.09 -26.61
CA GLU A 42 -6.79 8.54 -25.77
C GLU A 42 -7.29 8.94 -24.37
N ALA A 43 -8.33 9.79 -24.28
CA ALA A 43 -8.89 10.22 -23.00
C ALA A 43 -9.52 9.07 -22.21
N VAL A 44 -10.24 8.18 -22.92
CA VAL A 44 -10.81 6.98 -22.29
C VAL A 44 -9.72 6.06 -21.76
N ALA A 45 -8.67 5.83 -22.53
CA ALA A 45 -7.55 4.99 -22.15
C ALA A 45 -6.75 5.58 -20.98
N HIS A 46 -6.57 6.91 -20.95
CA HIS A 46 -5.95 7.60 -19.84
C HIS A 46 -6.66 7.30 -18.52
N ASP A 47 -7.98 7.51 -18.46
CA ASP A 47 -8.75 7.29 -17.24
C ASP A 47 -8.83 5.80 -16.87
N ALA A 48 -9.01 4.94 -17.87
CA ALA A 48 -9.08 3.49 -17.67
C ALA A 48 -7.76 2.91 -17.16
N PHE A 49 -6.62 3.40 -17.66
CA PHE A 49 -5.31 2.96 -17.15
C PHE A 49 -5.06 3.42 -15.72
N ILE A 50 -5.40 4.66 -15.35
CA ILE A 50 -5.34 5.13 -13.96
C ILE A 50 -6.19 4.24 -13.05
N TYR A 51 -7.40 3.88 -13.51
CA TYR A 51 -8.29 2.98 -12.77
C TYR A 51 -7.68 1.59 -12.57
N ALA A 52 -7.13 0.99 -13.62
CA ALA A 52 -6.61 -0.37 -13.64
C ALA A 52 -5.21 -0.53 -13.01
N TYR A 53 -4.42 0.54 -12.96
CA TYR A 53 -3.03 0.51 -12.51
C TYR A 53 -2.83 -0.17 -11.14
N PRO A 54 -3.60 0.17 -10.08
CA PRO A 54 -3.48 -0.52 -8.79
C PRO A 54 -3.82 -2.01 -8.86
N MET A 55 -4.77 -2.39 -9.69
CA MET A 55 -5.17 -3.79 -9.89
C MET A 55 -4.02 -4.58 -10.52
N MET A 56 -3.35 -4.02 -11.53
CA MET A 56 -2.19 -4.65 -12.19
C MET A 56 -0.98 -4.77 -11.24
N GLU A 57 -0.69 -3.73 -10.44
CA GLU A 57 0.36 -3.81 -9.42
C GLU A 57 0.04 -4.88 -8.36
N GLN A 58 -1.23 -5.07 -8.02
CA GLN A 58 -1.66 -6.17 -7.14
C GLN A 58 -1.43 -7.54 -7.80
N VAL A 59 -1.77 -7.72 -9.08
CA VAL A 59 -1.48 -8.96 -9.84
C VAL A 59 0.01 -9.25 -9.82
N LYS A 60 0.85 -8.29 -10.15
CA LYS A 60 2.32 -8.39 -10.13
C LYS A 60 2.84 -8.86 -8.77
N THR A 61 2.37 -8.23 -7.71
CA THR A 61 2.82 -8.52 -6.34
C THR A 61 2.39 -9.91 -5.89
N VAL A 62 1.14 -10.31 -6.14
CA VAL A 62 0.64 -11.64 -5.78
C VAL A 62 1.35 -12.74 -6.55
N ASN A 63 1.58 -12.57 -7.86
CA ASN A 63 2.35 -13.53 -8.66
C ASN A 63 3.76 -13.72 -8.08
N GLY A 64 4.45 -12.62 -7.75
CA GLY A 64 5.78 -12.68 -7.13
C GLY A 64 5.76 -13.38 -5.76
N MET A 65 4.73 -13.15 -4.94
CA MET A 65 4.57 -13.83 -3.65
C MET A 65 4.33 -15.33 -3.83
N PHE A 66 3.49 -15.75 -4.76
CA PHE A 66 3.24 -17.17 -5.02
C PHE A 66 4.51 -17.89 -5.50
N GLU A 67 5.25 -17.26 -6.41
CA GLU A 67 6.53 -17.80 -6.88
C GLU A 67 7.56 -17.94 -5.74
N PHE A 68 7.69 -16.88 -4.92
CA PHE A 68 8.66 -16.86 -3.82
C PHE A 68 8.31 -17.82 -2.69
N MET A 69 7.03 -17.91 -2.30
CA MET A 69 6.58 -18.68 -1.14
C MET A 69 6.16 -20.10 -1.51
N GLY A 70 5.95 -20.41 -2.79
CA GLY A 70 5.46 -21.70 -3.25
C GLY A 70 4.03 -22.01 -2.78
N LEU A 71 3.23 -20.96 -2.57
CA LEU A 71 1.85 -21.04 -2.05
C LEU A 71 0.85 -20.64 -3.12
N GLY A 72 -0.42 -20.88 -2.84
CA GLY A 72 -1.52 -20.55 -3.72
C GLY A 72 -2.74 -20.00 -2.98
N PRO A 73 -3.89 -19.88 -3.66
CA PRO A 73 -5.12 -19.39 -3.04
C PRO A 73 -5.56 -20.23 -1.86
N ASN A 74 -6.25 -19.56 -0.92
CA ASN A 74 -6.81 -20.18 0.29
C ASN A 74 -5.78 -20.93 1.15
N GLN A 75 -4.58 -20.37 1.22
CA GLN A 75 -3.50 -20.86 2.08
C GLN A 75 -2.98 -19.71 2.95
N VAL A 76 -2.67 -20.01 4.21
CA VAL A 76 -2.05 -19.02 5.13
C VAL A 76 -0.55 -19.02 4.90
N ALA A 77 -0.02 -17.87 4.55
CA ALA A 77 1.40 -17.64 4.40
C ALA A 77 1.90 -16.71 5.51
N MET A 78 2.85 -17.16 6.32
CA MET A 78 3.42 -16.34 7.38
C MET A 78 4.95 -16.32 7.28
N ASN A 79 5.53 -15.13 7.38
CA ASN A 79 6.97 -15.01 7.46
C ASN A 79 7.45 -15.63 8.79
N ALA A 80 8.41 -16.55 8.67
CA ALA A 80 9.02 -17.21 9.83
C ALA A 80 10.23 -16.44 10.38
N LYS A 81 10.77 -15.50 9.61
CA LYS A 81 11.93 -14.69 10.02
C LYS A 81 11.47 -13.49 10.83
N LEU A 82 12.29 -13.11 11.79
CA LEU A 82 12.12 -11.88 12.54
C LEU A 82 12.22 -10.65 11.60
N PRO A 83 11.48 -9.56 11.87
CA PRO A 83 11.48 -8.40 10.97
C PRO A 83 12.88 -7.83 10.70
N TRP A 84 13.73 -7.77 11.73
CA TRP A 84 15.10 -7.26 11.62
C TRP A 84 16.06 -8.20 10.88
N GLU A 85 15.73 -9.48 10.67
CA GLU A 85 16.49 -10.37 9.79
C GLU A 85 16.37 -9.98 8.31
N SER A 86 15.43 -9.09 7.97
CA SER A 86 15.30 -8.51 6.62
C SER A 86 16.25 -7.34 6.36
N VAL A 87 16.93 -6.84 7.38
CA VAL A 87 17.90 -5.75 7.25
C VAL A 87 19.06 -6.15 6.35
N GLY A 88 19.41 -5.26 5.41
CA GLY A 88 20.41 -5.53 4.38
C GLY A 88 19.90 -6.34 3.18
N MET A 89 18.63 -6.76 3.19
CA MET A 89 17.97 -7.34 2.01
C MET A 89 17.41 -6.23 1.11
N PRO A 90 17.21 -6.47 -0.20
CA PRO A 90 16.63 -5.49 -1.13
C PRO A 90 15.10 -5.38 -0.98
N ILE A 91 14.64 -5.10 0.24
CA ILE A 91 13.23 -4.90 0.57
C ILE A 91 13.00 -3.41 0.83
N VAL A 92 12.18 -2.78 -0.01
CA VAL A 92 11.85 -1.35 0.10
C VAL A 92 10.93 -1.12 1.29
N ALA A 93 11.26 -0.14 2.13
CA ALA A 93 10.50 0.27 3.32
C ALA A 93 10.03 -0.89 4.20
N PRO A 94 10.92 -1.85 4.59
CA PRO A 94 10.48 -3.02 5.34
C PRO A 94 9.84 -2.61 6.66
N ASN A 95 8.82 -3.34 7.08
CA ASN A 95 8.28 -3.18 8.42
C ASN A 95 9.16 -3.94 9.42
N LEU A 96 9.82 -3.21 10.31
CA LEU A 96 10.72 -3.77 11.31
C LEU A 96 10.05 -3.95 12.70
N THR A 97 8.74 -3.74 12.79
CA THR A 97 8.00 -3.82 14.06
C THR A 97 7.00 -4.97 14.11
N SER A 98 6.78 -5.70 13.01
CA SER A 98 5.80 -6.79 12.98
C SER A 98 6.26 -7.99 12.16
N MET A 99 5.88 -9.18 12.62
CA MET A 99 5.86 -10.39 11.80
C MET A 99 4.71 -10.28 10.80
N THR A 100 5.02 -10.46 9.51
CA THR A 100 4.04 -10.27 8.43
C THR A 100 3.64 -11.60 7.80
N GLY A 101 2.46 -11.61 7.19
CA GLY A 101 1.95 -12.71 6.41
C GLY A 101 0.76 -12.30 5.57
N GLY A 102 0.12 -13.27 4.94
CA GLY A 102 -1.07 -12.99 4.15
C GLY A 102 -1.83 -14.24 3.74
N ILE A 103 -3.02 -14.02 3.24
CA ILE A 103 -3.88 -15.01 2.62
C ILE A 103 -4.40 -14.41 1.33
N PHE A 104 -4.21 -15.11 0.22
CA PHE A 104 -4.96 -14.82 -1.00
C PHE A 104 -6.28 -15.59 -0.91
N VAL A 105 -7.37 -14.87 -0.72
CA VAL A 105 -8.71 -15.43 -0.62
C VAL A 105 -9.31 -15.53 -2.03
N ASP A 106 -9.71 -16.73 -2.41
CA ASP A 106 -10.44 -17.00 -3.65
C ASP A 106 -11.78 -17.67 -3.32
N ILE A 107 -12.86 -16.96 -3.61
CA ILE A 107 -14.24 -17.43 -3.43
C ILE A 107 -14.94 -17.76 -4.75
N SER A 108 -14.23 -17.83 -5.88
CA SER A 108 -14.82 -18.06 -7.20
C SER A 108 -15.63 -19.36 -7.32
N HIS A 109 -15.38 -20.33 -6.44
CA HIS A 109 -16.06 -21.63 -6.42
C HIS A 109 -16.85 -21.88 -5.12
N GLY A 110 -16.97 -20.91 -4.24
CA GLY A 110 -17.72 -20.96 -2.99
C GLY A 110 -17.08 -20.15 -1.87
N PRO A 111 -17.80 -19.93 -0.77
CA PRO A 111 -17.30 -19.16 0.37
C PRO A 111 -16.05 -19.78 1.00
N VAL A 112 -15.25 -18.93 1.64
CA VAL A 112 -14.05 -19.33 2.39
C VAL A 112 -14.20 -18.90 3.85
N THR A 113 -14.00 -19.82 4.78
CA THR A 113 -14.06 -19.55 6.22
C THR A 113 -12.66 -19.56 6.81
N ILE A 114 -12.30 -18.46 7.47
CA ILE A 114 -11.03 -18.26 8.16
C ILE A 114 -11.29 -18.21 9.66
N GLU A 115 -10.48 -18.93 10.45
CA GLU A 115 -10.49 -18.86 11.90
C GLU A 115 -9.24 -18.14 12.38
N ILE A 116 -9.44 -17.12 13.22
CA ILE A 116 -8.36 -16.33 13.84
C ILE A 116 -8.39 -16.48 15.36
N PRO A 117 -7.22 -16.47 16.05
CA PRO A 117 -7.16 -16.53 17.50
C PRO A 117 -7.53 -15.19 18.15
N GLU A 118 -7.94 -15.26 19.43
CA GLU A 118 -8.00 -14.06 20.27
C GLU A 118 -6.58 -13.58 20.62
N VAL A 119 -6.34 -12.28 20.44
CA VAL A 119 -5.07 -11.62 20.78
C VAL A 119 -5.38 -10.28 21.45
N LYS A 120 -5.09 -10.19 22.75
CA LYS A 120 -5.33 -9.00 23.59
C LYS A 120 -4.04 -8.35 24.12
N ASP A 121 -2.93 -9.05 24.01
CA ASP A 121 -1.64 -8.67 24.60
C ASP A 121 -0.71 -7.89 23.67
N ARG A 122 -1.09 -7.75 22.40
CA ARG A 122 -0.29 -7.06 21.39
C ARG A 122 -1.12 -6.57 20.21
N TYR A 123 -0.54 -5.69 19.42
CA TYR A 123 -1.15 -5.28 18.16
C TYR A 123 -1.16 -6.43 17.14
N ILE A 124 -2.31 -6.64 16.55
CA ILE A 124 -2.51 -7.53 15.40
C ILE A 124 -3.51 -6.90 14.45
N VAL A 125 -3.27 -7.02 13.16
CA VAL A 125 -4.20 -6.58 12.12
C VAL A 125 -4.29 -7.61 11.01
N TYR A 126 -5.52 -7.85 10.56
CA TYR A 126 -5.88 -8.55 9.34
C TYR A 126 -6.55 -7.53 8.42
N GLN A 127 -5.79 -6.98 7.51
CA GLN A 127 -6.23 -5.98 6.55
C GLN A 127 -6.78 -6.69 5.31
N CYS A 128 -8.08 -6.58 5.06
CA CYS A 128 -8.74 -7.20 3.91
C CYS A 128 -8.83 -6.19 2.76
N ILE A 129 -8.25 -6.55 1.62
CA ILE A 129 -8.07 -5.69 0.45
C ILE A 129 -8.75 -6.37 -0.74
N ASP A 130 -9.64 -5.66 -1.44
CA ASP A 130 -10.34 -6.17 -2.61
C ASP A 130 -9.47 -6.14 -3.89
N VAL A 131 -10.03 -6.63 -4.98
CA VAL A 131 -9.37 -6.63 -6.30
C VAL A 131 -9.07 -5.20 -6.80
N PHE A 132 -9.83 -4.21 -6.34
CA PHE A 132 -9.63 -2.80 -6.67
C PHE A 132 -8.61 -2.09 -5.77
N THR A 133 -8.00 -2.81 -4.82
CA THR A 133 -7.10 -2.29 -3.79
C THR A 133 -7.75 -1.42 -2.70
N HIS A 134 -9.07 -1.51 -2.51
CA HIS A 134 -9.72 -0.88 -1.38
C HIS A 134 -9.58 -1.74 -0.12
N ASN A 135 -9.40 -1.09 1.01
CA ASN A 135 -9.43 -1.73 2.33
C ASN A 135 -10.90 -1.90 2.76
N PHE A 136 -11.52 -3.03 2.47
CA PHE A 136 -12.96 -3.20 2.68
C PHE A 136 -13.34 -3.75 4.05
N TYR A 137 -12.42 -4.44 4.74
CA TYR A 137 -12.69 -5.00 6.06
C TYR A 137 -11.41 -5.09 6.90
N TYR A 138 -11.56 -5.04 8.22
CA TYR A 138 -10.47 -5.18 9.18
C TYR A 138 -10.87 -6.09 10.33
N MET A 139 -9.98 -7.02 10.73
CA MET A 139 -10.03 -7.78 11.97
C MET A 139 -8.75 -7.48 12.77
N GLY A 140 -8.75 -7.81 14.03
CA GLY A 140 -7.60 -7.60 14.93
C GLY A 140 -7.85 -6.52 15.97
N THR A 141 -6.80 -5.89 16.46
CA THR A 141 -6.84 -4.99 17.62
C THR A 141 -7.92 -3.92 17.51
N ARG A 142 -8.01 -3.21 16.40
CA ARG A 142 -9.03 -2.20 16.16
C ARG A 142 -10.32 -2.80 15.59
N GLY A 143 -10.20 -3.67 14.59
CA GLY A 143 -11.35 -4.11 13.79
C GLY A 143 -12.42 -4.87 14.58
N ASN A 144 -12.00 -5.72 15.52
CA ASN A 144 -12.91 -6.49 16.39
C ASN A 144 -12.37 -6.61 17.81
N SER A 145 -11.63 -5.62 18.29
CA SER A 145 -11.06 -5.57 19.64
C SER A 145 -10.14 -6.74 19.97
N GLY A 146 -9.47 -7.31 18.96
CA GLY A 146 -8.58 -8.47 19.12
C GLY A 146 -9.30 -9.77 19.51
N GLU A 147 -10.60 -9.85 19.33
CA GLU A 147 -11.38 -11.08 19.55
C GLU A 147 -11.10 -12.10 18.46
N GLY A 148 -10.96 -13.35 18.85
CA GLY A 148 -10.88 -14.47 17.93
C GLY A 148 -12.25 -14.83 17.35
N GLY A 149 -12.26 -15.71 16.36
CA GLY A 149 -13.51 -16.19 15.77
C GLY A 149 -13.37 -16.69 14.36
N ARG A 150 -14.52 -17.01 13.78
CA ARG A 150 -14.65 -17.44 12.40
C ARG A 150 -15.23 -16.32 11.55
N PHE A 151 -14.66 -16.12 10.37
CA PHE A 151 -15.07 -15.12 9.40
C PHE A 151 -15.29 -15.82 8.06
N ILE A 152 -16.50 -15.70 7.50
CA ILE A 152 -16.83 -16.30 6.21
C ILE A 152 -16.86 -15.25 5.12
N PHE A 153 -15.95 -15.38 4.17
CA PHE A 153 -15.82 -14.51 3.00
C PHE A 153 -16.71 -15.05 1.89
N TYR A 154 -17.56 -14.20 1.32
CA TYR A 154 -18.53 -14.56 0.30
C TYR A 154 -18.87 -13.33 -0.56
N ASN A 155 -19.49 -13.55 -1.71
CA ASN A 155 -20.10 -12.47 -2.52
C ASN A 155 -21.65 -12.62 -2.55
N ALA A 156 -22.33 -11.59 -3.05
CA ALA A 156 -23.79 -11.51 -3.06
C ALA A 156 -24.49 -12.68 -3.79
N SER A 157 -23.79 -13.41 -4.67
CA SER A 157 -24.34 -14.57 -5.39
C SER A 157 -24.30 -15.89 -4.61
N GLN A 158 -23.60 -15.90 -3.47
CA GLN A 158 -23.31 -17.12 -2.71
C GLN A 158 -24.16 -17.23 -1.43
N ALA A 159 -24.51 -18.46 -1.07
CA ALA A 159 -25.23 -18.73 0.16
C ALA A 159 -24.26 -19.06 1.31
N ILE A 160 -24.50 -18.46 2.47
CA ILE A 160 -23.77 -18.73 3.70
C ILE A 160 -24.48 -19.84 4.47
N SER A 161 -23.75 -20.90 4.80
CA SER A 161 -24.27 -22.03 5.58
C SER A 161 -23.87 -22.03 7.06
N ASP A 162 -22.72 -21.40 7.40
CA ASP A 162 -22.22 -21.33 8.78
C ASP A 162 -22.76 -20.08 9.50
N SER A 163 -23.82 -20.26 10.28
CA SER A 163 -24.41 -19.18 11.08
C SER A 163 -23.56 -18.78 12.31
N SER A 164 -22.50 -19.50 12.61
CA SER A 164 -21.57 -19.18 13.70
C SER A 164 -20.41 -18.27 13.27
N ALA A 165 -20.19 -18.15 11.97
CA ALA A 165 -19.15 -17.28 11.41
C ALA A 165 -19.69 -15.86 11.19
N THR A 166 -18.83 -14.87 11.40
CA THR A 166 -19.10 -13.47 11.02
C THR A 166 -19.04 -13.35 9.49
N PRO A 167 -20.11 -12.91 8.83
CA PRO A 167 -20.10 -12.74 7.38
C PRO A 167 -19.28 -11.53 6.95
N VAL A 168 -18.44 -11.72 5.92
CA VAL A 168 -17.62 -10.68 5.29
C VAL A 168 -17.91 -10.71 3.79
N GLU A 169 -18.72 -9.76 3.34
CA GLU A 169 -19.09 -9.65 1.92
C GLU A 169 -17.97 -9.00 1.09
N MET A 170 -17.71 -9.55 -0.09
CA MET A 170 -16.70 -9.11 -1.04
C MET A 170 -17.38 -8.63 -2.33
N GLU A 171 -16.86 -7.57 -2.95
CA GLU A 171 -17.34 -7.07 -4.25
C GLU A 171 -16.87 -7.92 -5.44
N GLY A 172 -15.94 -8.83 -5.25
CA GLY A 172 -15.42 -9.71 -6.30
C GLY A 172 -15.08 -11.07 -5.76
N ASP A 173 -14.42 -11.88 -6.57
CA ASP A 173 -14.08 -13.26 -6.20
C ASP A 173 -12.76 -13.39 -5.44
N HIS A 174 -11.94 -12.32 -5.42
CA HIS A 174 -10.62 -12.36 -4.83
C HIS A 174 -10.39 -11.23 -3.84
N ALA A 175 -9.69 -11.54 -2.76
CA ALA A 175 -9.18 -10.55 -1.81
C ALA A 175 -7.79 -10.96 -1.31
N ILE A 176 -7.05 -9.97 -0.83
CA ILE A 176 -5.80 -10.17 -0.10
C ILE A 176 -6.05 -9.84 1.36
N ILE A 177 -5.66 -10.72 2.27
CA ILE A 177 -5.59 -10.40 3.69
C ILE A 177 -4.12 -10.23 4.03
N VAL A 178 -3.70 -9.03 4.38
CA VAL A 178 -2.36 -8.75 4.89
C VAL A 178 -2.41 -8.83 6.41
N ILE A 179 -1.56 -9.68 6.98
CA ILE A 179 -1.50 -9.94 8.42
C ILE A 179 -0.23 -9.31 8.98
N ARG A 180 -0.36 -8.54 10.07
CA ARG A 180 0.79 -7.97 10.80
C ARG A 180 0.59 -8.22 12.28
N ILE A 181 1.61 -8.79 12.93
CA ILE A 181 1.60 -9.12 14.36
C ILE A 181 2.81 -8.44 14.98
N ASP A 182 2.57 -7.52 15.92
CA ASP A 182 3.64 -6.81 16.64
C ASP A 182 4.59 -7.78 17.34
N ILE A 183 5.90 -7.50 17.22
CA ILE A 183 6.96 -8.21 17.90
C ILE A 183 8.05 -7.22 18.29
N LYS A 184 8.41 -7.20 19.57
CA LYS A 184 9.36 -6.23 20.13
C LYS A 184 10.79 -6.73 20.18
N ASN A 185 10.98 -8.03 20.41
CA ASN A 185 12.29 -8.67 20.53
C ASN A 185 12.19 -10.18 20.30
N GLU A 186 13.33 -10.86 20.27
CA GLU A 186 13.42 -12.29 20.03
C GLU A 186 12.71 -13.15 21.09
N ASP A 187 12.64 -12.69 22.34
CA ASP A 187 11.99 -13.45 23.43
C ASP A 187 10.50 -13.65 23.18
N GLU A 188 9.89 -12.81 22.32
CA GLU A 188 8.47 -12.93 21.95
C GLU A 188 8.23 -13.88 20.76
N TYR A 189 9.28 -14.39 20.13
CA TYR A 189 9.17 -15.18 18.90
C TYR A 189 8.22 -16.37 19.03
N ASP A 190 8.40 -17.18 20.06
CA ASP A 190 7.56 -18.38 20.28
C ASP A 190 6.08 -18.00 20.49
N ARG A 191 5.82 -16.88 21.19
CA ARG A 191 4.45 -16.37 21.37
C ARG A 191 3.83 -15.93 20.07
N VAL A 192 4.56 -15.20 19.24
CA VAL A 192 4.08 -14.74 17.92
C VAL A 192 3.90 -15.92 16.97
N ARG A 193 4.80 -16.89 16.99
CA ARG A 193 4.67 -18.13 16.20
C ARG A 193 3.41 -18.90 16.56
N ALA A 194 3.09 -19.03 17.84
CA ALA A 194 1.88 -19.70 18.29
C ALA A 194 0.60 -18.99 17.78
N ILE A 195 0.62 -17.64 17.70
CA ILE A 195 -0.46 -16.86 17.10
C ILE A 195 -0.55 -17.17 15.60
N GLN A 196 0.56 -17.10 14.86
CA GLN A 196 0.61 -17.40 13.43
C GLN A 196 0.04 -18.79 13.10
N GLU A 197 0.44 -19.82 13.86
CA GLU A 197 0.02 -21.21 13.69
C GLU A 197 -1.46 -21.45 14.05
N SER A 198 -2.06 -20.52 14.78
CA SER A 198 -3.49 -20.58 15.13
C SER A 198 -4.40 -19.96 14.07
N ILE A 199 -3.84 -19.26 13.08
CA ILE A 199 -4.59 -18.72 11.95
C ILE A 199 -4.81 -19.82 10.92
N ARG A 200 -6.07 -20.11 10.58
CA ARG A 200 -6.40 -21.28 9.74
C ARG A 200 -7.50 -20.99 8.75
N ILE A 201 -7.39 -21.60 7.58
CA ILE A 201 -8.54 -21.81 6.69
C ILE A 201 -9.26 -23.05 7.21
N VAL A 202 -10.51 -22.92 7.62
CA VAL A 202 -11.29 -24.05 8.19
C VAL A 202 -12.30 -24.62 7.22
N ASP A 203 -12.68 -23.85 6.20
CA ASP A 203 -13.51 -24.30 5.08
C ASP A 203 -13.18 -23.49 3.83
N ALA A 204 -12.98 -24.16 2.70
CA ALA A 204 -12.72 -23.54 1.41
C ALA A 204 -13.04 -24.51 0.26
N PRO A 205 -13.37 -24.01 -0.94
CA PRO A 205 -13.55 -24.82 -2.13
C PRO A 205 -12.27 -25.59 -2.51
N GLU A 206 -12.41 -26.81 -3.02
CA GLU A 206 -11.27 -27.59 -3.55
C GLU A 206 -10.69 -26.97 -4.82
N LYS A 207 -11.56 -26.36 -5.65
CA LYS A 207 -11.13 -25.64 -6.85
C LYS A 207 -10.84 -24.20 -6.52
N THR A 208 -9.73 -23.71 -7.03
CA THR A 208 -9.31 -22.32 -6.86
C THR A 208 -8.93 -21.69 -8.19
N ARG A 209 -9.04 -20.36 -8.23
CA ARG A 209 -8.58 -19.50 -9.32
C ARG A 209 -7.52 -18.54 -8.77
N THR A 210 -6.46 -18.34 -9.54
CA THR A 210 -5.42 -17.35 -9.24
C THR A 210 -5.62 -16.09 -10.07
N TYR A 211 -4.89 -15.05 -9.77
CA TYR A 211 -4.73 -13.94 -10.70
C TYR A 211 -4.04 -14.40 -12.00
N PRO A 212 -4.27 -13.69 -13.12
CA PRO A 212 -3.57 -13.95 -14.37
C PRO A 212 -2.05 -13.79 -14.19
N ALA A 213 -1.27 -14.48 -15.02
CA ALA A 213 0.17 -14.31 -15.03
C ALA A 213 0.53 -12.87 -15.42
N TYR A 214 1.44 -12.25 -14.66
CA TYR A 214 1.86 -10.88 -14.94
C TYR A 214 2.94 -10.84 -16.03
N ASP A 215 2.73 -9.96 -16.99
CA ASP A 215 3.66 -9.63 -18.07
C ASP A 215 3.83 -8.09 -18.11
N GLU A 216 5.07 -7.62 -17.99
CA GLU A 216 5.36 -6.19 -17.85
C GLU A 216 5.06 -5.43 -19.16
N ASP A 217 5.36 -6.03 -20.33
CA ASP A 217 5.11 -5.40 -21.63
C ASP A 217 3.61 -5.28 -21.91
N LYS A 218 2.85 -6.32 -21.56
CA LYS A 218 1.38 -6.33 -21.66
C LYS A 218 0.75 -5.27 -20.74
N ALA A 219 1.23 -5.16 -19.51
CA ALA A 219 0.67 -4.25 -18.51
C ALA A 219 0.77 -2.76 -18.90
N VAL A 220 1.71 -2.37 -19.76
CA VAL A 220 1.89 -0.99 -20.25
C VAL A 220 1.48 -0.80 -21.71
N SER A 221 0.74 -1.73 -22.29
CA SER A 221 0.25 -1.72 -23.67
C SER A 221 -1.29 -1.71 -23.70
N PRO A 222 -1.94 -1.54 -24.87
CA PRO A 222 -3.39 -1.66 -25.00
C PRO A 222 -3.97 -2.98 -24.49
N GLU A 223 -3.14 -4.01 -24.33
CA GLU A 223 -3.53 -5.32 -23.80
C GLU A 223 -3.76 -5.30 -22.28
N PHE A 224 -3.46 -4.19 -21.56
CA PHE A 224 -3.75 -4.05 -20.12
C PHE A 224 -5.23 -4.32 -19.79
N VAL A 225 -6.12 -4.09 -20.73
CA VAL A 225 -7.56 -4.35 -20.59
C VAL A 225 -7.87 -5.80 -20.27
N GLU A 226 -7.01 -6.73 -20.70
CA GLU A 226 -7.17 -8.16 -20.44
C GLU A 226 -7.03 -8.48 -18.95
N TYR A 227 -6.14 -7.76 -18.22
CA TYR A 227 -6.06 -7.91 -16.76
C TYR A 227 -7.36 -7.56 -16.09
N VAL A 228 -7.97 -6.42 -16.46
CA VAL A 228 -9.26 -6.00 -15.90
C VAL A 228 -10.34 -7.03 -16.21
N ASN A 229 -10.40 -7.52 -17.46
CA ASN A 229 -11.39 -8.49 -17.89
C ASN A 229 -11.23 -9.87 -17.23
N GLU A 230 -10.01 -10.28 -16.88
CA GLU A 230 -9.76 -11.52 -16.16
C GLU A 230 -10.00 -11.41 -14.65
N LEU A 231 -9.79 -10.21 -14.08
CA LEU A 231 -9.97 -9.96 -12.65
C LEU A 231 -11.43 -9.77 -12.25
N LEU A 232 -12.23 -9.13 -13.12
CA LEU A 232 -13.61 -8.76 -12.80
C LEU A 232 -14.60 -9.75 -13.39
N THR A 233 -15.48 -10.26 -12.56
CA THR A 233 -16.66 -11.05 -12.98
C THR A 233 -17.89 -10.17 -13.13
N GLU A 234 -17.95 -9.08 -12.39
CA GLU A 234 -19.06 -8.12 -12.40
C GLU A 234 -18.53 -6.68 -12.30
N ILE A 235 -19.29 -5.74 -12.85
CA ILE A 235 -19.01 -4.30 -12.75
C ILE A 235 -19.66 -3.78 -11.46
N PRO A 236 -18.94 -3.05 -10.61
CA PRO A 236 -19.55 -2.40 -9.45
C PRO A 236 -20.71 -1.50 -9.87
N ALA A 237 -21.87 -1.67 -9.24
CA ALA A 237 -23.09 -0.95 -9.61
C ALA A 237 -22.91 0.58 -9.57
N SER A 238 -22.09 1.09 -8.66
CA SER A 238 -21.75 2.51 -8.53
C SER A 238 -20.89 3.05 -9.67
N GLU A 239 -20.26 2.18 -10.47
CA GLU A 239 -19.29 2.53 -11.51
C GLU A 239 -19.74 2.17 -12.93
N THR A 240 -21.02 1.79 -13.10
CA THR A 240 -21.59 1.37 -14.39
C THR A 240 -21.31 2.39 -15.51
N ALA A 241 -21.54 3.68 -15.27
CA ALA A 241 -21.29 4.73 -16.28
C ALA A 241 -19.80 4.85 -16.65
N LEU A 242 -18.90 4.61 -15.69
CA LEU A 242 -17.46 4.62 -15.94
C LEU A 242 -17.06 3.44 -16.83
N PHE A 243 -17.58 2.24 -16.56
CA PHE A 243 -17.30 1.05 -17.36
C PHE A 243 -17.96 1.09 -18.74
N GLU A 244 -19.10 1.78 -18.93
CA GLU A 244 -19.67 2.07 -20.26
C GLU A 244 -18.69 2.88 -21.13
N ARG A 245 -17.95 3.83 -20.53
CA ARG A 245 -16.87 4.54 -21.23
C ARG A 245 -15.70 3.60 -21.55
N PHE A 246 -15.25 2.82 -20.58
CA PHE A 246 -14.11 1.90 -20.72
C PHE A 246 -14.38 0.76 -21.71
N ALA A 247 -15.64 0.38 -21.91
CA ALA A 247 -16.05 -0.59 -22.93
C ALA A 247 -15.61 -0.19 -24.34
N ARG A 248 -15.38 1.09 -24.62
CA ARG A 248 -14.92 1.60 -25.90
C ARG A 248 -13.49 1.17 -26.26
N ILE A 249 -12.69 0.77 -25.28
CA ILE A 249 -11.32 0.27 -25.46
C ILE A 249 -11.19 -1.23 -25.15
N GLY A 250 -12.31 -1.95 -24.95
CA GLY A 250 -12.33 -3.39 -24.74
C GLY A 250 -12.46 -3.85 -23.29
N ILE A 251 -12.59 -2.95 -22.31
CA ILE A 251 -12.83 -3.35 -20.90
C ILE A 251 -14.27 -3.81 -20.75
N MET A 252 -14.47 -5.04 -20.25
CA MET A 252 -15.78 -5.71 -20.07
C MET A 252 -16.64 -5.70 -21.34
N SER A 253 -15.98 -5.73 -22.50
CA SER A 253 -16.62 -5.71 -23.82
C SER A 253 -15.81 -6.48 -24.87
N ASN A 254 -16.42 -6.76 -26.03
CA ASN A 254 -15.78 -7.48 -27.14
C ASN A 254 -15.42 -6.51 -28.29
N VAL A 255 -14.84 -5.36 -27.96
CA VAL A 255 -14.37 -4.40 -28.96
C VAL A 255 -13.03 -4.86 -29.52
N ASP A 256 -12.91 -4.92 -30.83
CA ASP A 256 -11.64 -5.17 -31.53
C ASP A 256 -11.15 -3.85 -32.13
N LEU A 257 -10.03 -3.35 -31.60
CA LEU A 257 -9.45 -2.09 -32.02
C LEU A 257 -8.52 -2.29 -33.24
N SER A 258 -8.63 -1.42 -34.21
CA SER A 258 -7.66 -1.32 -35.32
C SER A 258 -6.29 -0.85 -34.78
N ASP A 259 -5.22 -1.05 -35.57
CA ASP A 259 -3.87 -0.61 -35.22
C ASP A 259 -3.79 0.90 -34.93
N ALA A 260 -4.57 1.72 -35.66
CA ALA A 260 -4.63 3.16 -35.45
C ALA A 260 -5.29 3.50 -34.08
N GLU A 261 -6.37 2.80 -33.72
CA GLU A 261 -7.04 2.97 -32.41
C GLU A 261 -6.17 2.46 -31.26
N LYS A 262 -5.46 1.35 -31.44
CA LYS A 262 -4.46 0.88 -30.47
C LYS A 262 -3.34 1.89 -30.23
N ALA A 263 -2.89 2.57 -31.29
CA ALA A 263 -1.89 3.64 -31.16
C ALA A 263 -2.44 4.85 -30.38
N GLU A 264 -3.72 5.20 -30.57
CA GLU A 264 -4.38 6.27 -29.80
C GLU A 264 -4.52 5.87 -28.30
N VAL A 265 -4.90 4.62 -28.01
CA VAL A 265 -4.96 4.06 -26.66
C VAL A 265 -3.59 4.10 -26.00
N GLN A 266 -2.49 3.77 -26.71
CA GLN A 266 -1.13 3.82 -26.16
C GLN A 266 -0.73 5.24 -25.72
N VAL A 267 -1.11 6.28 -26.48
CA VAL A 267 -0.87 7.68 -26.07
C VAL A 267 -1.57 7.99 -24.73
N GLY A 268 -2.80 7.49 -24.55
CA GLY A 268 -3.55 7.60 -23.30
C GLY A 268 -2.83 6.92 -22.12
N ILE A 269 -2.34 5.69 -22.33
CA ILE A 269 -1.57 4.94 -21.32
C ILE A 269 -0.31 5.69 -20.90
N ASP A 270 0.49 6.16 -21.87
CA ASP A 270 1.73 6.89 -21.62
C ASP A 270 1.49 8.18 -20.83
N SER A 271 0.40 8.87 -21.13
CA SER A 271 0.00 10.09 -20.44
C SER A 271 -0.50 9.80 -19.02
N ALA A 272 -1.25 8.72 -18.84
CA ALA A 272 -1.73 8.26 -17.52
C ALA A 272 -0.57 7.89 -16.59
N PHE A 273 0.42 7.15 -17.10
CA PHE A 273 1.59 6.75 -16.32
C PHE A 273 2.37 7.98 -15.81
N LYS A 274 2.60 8.97 -16.67
CA LYS A 274 3.22 10.25 -16.29
C LYS A 274 2.41 10.99 -15.24
N LYS A 275 1.07 10.98 -15.36
CA LYS A 275 0.17 11.59 -14.37
C LYS A 275 0.29 10.90 -13.03
N ILE A 276 0.31 9.56 -12.97
CA ILE A 276 0.49 8.78 -11.74
C ILE A 276 1.82 9.12 -11.08
N GLU A 277 2.93 9.17 -11.84
CA GLU A 277 4.25 9.52 -11.30
C GLU A 277 4.28 10.94 -10.72
N MET A 278 3.70 11.89 -11.43
CA MET A 278 3.61 13.28 -10.97
C MET A 278 2.79 13.39 -9.68
N GLU A 279 1.62 12.76 -9.61
CA GLU A 279 0.76 12.83 -8.42
C GLU A 279 1.38 12.07 -7.24
N THR A 280 2.07 10.96 -7.48
CA THR A 280 2.84 10.29 -6.42
C THR A 280 3.90 11.22 -5.82
N SER A 281 4.57 12.01 -6.67
CA SER A 281 5.57 13.00 -6.21
C SER A 281 4.93 14.19 -5.47
N ASN A 282 3.63 14.42 -5.65
CA ASN A 282 2.89 15.53 -5.04
C ASN A 282 2.22 15.16 -3.70
N LEU A 283 2.41 13.94 -3.19
CA LEU A 283 1.87 13.51 -1.89
C LEU A 283 2.58 14.21 -0.70
N ILE A 284 2.91 15.50 -0.84
CA ILE A 284 3.61 16.29 0.18
C ILE A 284 2.59 16.84 1.18
N VAL A 285 2.71 16.45 2.44
CA VAL A 285 1.85 16.92 3.53
C VAL A 285 2.39 18.16 4.24
N GLY A 286 3.69 18.39 4.24
CA GLY A 286 4.38 19.53 4.85
C GLY A 286 5.75 19.16 5.41
N ASN A 287 6.59 20.15 5.74
CA ASN A 287 7.94 19.96 6.25
C ASN A 287 8.82 19.00 5.41
N GLY A 288 8.51 18.85 4.12
CA GLY A 288 9.20 17.93 3.21
C GLY A 288 8.77 16.46 3.33
N TYR A 289 7.73 16.15 4.12
CA TYR A 289 7.21 14.79 4.22
C TYR A 289 6.23 14.48 3.10
N ILE A 290 6.37 13.28 2.56
CA ILE A 290 5.39 12.61 1.71
C ILE A 290 4.47 11.81 2.64
N GLY A 291 3.17 12.00 2.53
CA GLY A 291 2.16 11.31 3.33
C GLY A 291 1.24 10.47 2.46
N ALA A 292 0.88 9.31 2.96
CA ALA A 292 -0.01 8.38 2.25
C ALA A 292 -1.36 8.19 2.97
N THR A 293 -1.72 9.13 3.85
CA THR A 293 -2.94 9.03 4.68
C THR A 293 -4.23 9.06 3.85
N GLU A 294 -4.23 9.76 2.70
CA GLU A 294 -5.43 10.02 1.88
C GLU A 294 -5.57 9.10 0.66
N VAL A 295 -4.55 8.27 0.38
CA VAL A 295 -4.55 7.44 -0.84
C VAL A 295 -4.86 5.97 -0.58
N PHE A 296 -5.06 5.58 0.69
CA PHE A 296 -5.48 4.26 1.10
C PHE A 296 -6.77 4.33 1.92
N GLY A 297 -7.69 3.43 1.66
CA GLY A 297 -8.96 3.42 2.38
C GLY A 297 -10.01 2.53 1.76
N THR A 298 -11.24 2.67 2.26
CA THR A 298 -12.41 2.01 1.69
C THR A 298 -12.80 2.66 0.36
N ARG A 299 -13.62 1.96 -0.44
CA ARG A 299 -14.23 2.53 -1.65
C ARG A 299 -14.99 3.84 -1.35
N GLU A 300 -15.75 3.86 -0.25
CA GLU A 300 -16.51 5.03 0.18
C GLU A 300 -15.59 6.21 0.53
N TYR A 301 -14.52 5.96 1.29
CA TYR A 301 -13.55 6.99 1.66
C TYR A 301 -12.83 7.58 0.43
N LEU A 302 -12.36 6.73 -0.48
CA LEU A 302 -11.66 7.17 -1.69
C LEU A 302 -12.62 7.82 -2.71
N ASN A 303 -13.92 7.52 -2.64
CA ASN A 303 -15.02 8.19 -3.37
C ASN A 303 -14.68 8.54 -4.84
N GLY A 304 -14.18 7.55 -5.61
CA GLY A 304 -13.78 7.73 -7.01
C GLY A 304 -12.45 8.46 -7.22
N ASN A 305 -11.66 8.68 -6.18
CA ASN A 305 -10.29 9.21 -6.30
C ASN A 305 -9.35 8.15 -6.90
N HIS A 306 -9.56 7.83 -8.18
CA HIS A 306 -8.77 6.80 -8.87
C HIS A 306 -7.30 7.16 -9.00
N ILE A 307 -6.99 8.44 -9.19
CA ILE A 307 -5.60 8.90 -9.27
C ILE A 307 -4.90 8.80 -7.91
N GLY A 308 -5.58 9.12 -6.81
CA GLY A 308 -5.05 8.91 -5.45
C GLY A 308 -4.76 7.43 -5.20
N ARG A 309 -5.67 6.52 -5.56
CA ARG A 309 -5.50 5.07 -5.47
C ARG A 309 -4.30 4.58 -6.31
N ALA A 310 -4.15 5.08 -7.54
CA ALA A 310 -3.01 4.77 -8.39
C ALA A 310 -1.68 5.29 -7.82
N SER A 311 -1.68 6.51 -7.27
CA SER A 311 -0.52 7.09 -6.58
C SER A 311 -0.14 6.31 -5.32
N GLY A 312 -1.15 5.84 -4.57
CA GLY A 312 -0.95 4.95 -3.42
C GLY A 312 -0.27 3.64 -3.82
N ALA A 313 -0.76 2.98 -4.87
CA ALA A 313 -0.16 1.74 -5.38
C ALA A 313 1.28 1.96 -5.91
N ARG A 314 1.55 3.13 -6.51
CA ARG A 314 2.89 3.52 -6.96
C ARG A 314 3.84 3.86 -5.82
N PHE A 315 3.33 4.46 -4.74
CA PHE A 315 4.08 4.78 -3.52
C PHE A 315 4.43 3.52 -2.72
N GLY A 316 3.46 2.62 -2.57
CA GLY A 316 3.62 1.35 -1.86
C GLY A 316 2.28 0.64 -1.72
N LEU A 317 2.15 -0.53 -2.34
CA LEU A 317 0.92 -1.30 -2.36
C LEU A 317 0.50 -1.75 -0.95
N TRP A 318 -0.83 -1.84 -0.72
CA TRP A 318 -1.45 -2.34 0.51
C TRP A 318 -1.17 -1.50 1.77
N GLY A 319 -1.11 -0.18 1.61
CA GLY A 319 -1.14 0.74 2.75
C GLY A 319 -2.45 0.60 3.53
N ASN A 320 -2.37 0.79 4.83
CA ASN A 320 -3.54 0.75 5.70
C ASN A 320 -4.42 2.00 5.52
N SER A 321 -5.71 1.88 5.83
CA SER A 321 -6.57 3.04 6.03
C SER A 321 -6.05 3.89 7.19
N ARG A 322 -6.32 5.19 7.15
CA ARG A 322 -5.83 6.18 8.13
C ARG A 322 -6.14 5.84 9.60
N GLU A 323 -7.25 5.16 9.83
CA GLU A 323 -7.66 4.72 11.17
C GLU A 323 -6.76 3.59 11.70
N GLU A 324 -6.06 2.87 10.82
CA GLU A 324 -5.21 1.75 11.19
C GLU A 324 -3.74 2.14 11.25
N ALA A 325 -3.21 2.78 10.22
CA ALA A 325 -1.83 3.26 10.21
C ALA A 325 -1.63 4.42 9.23
N ASN A 326 -0.73 5.34 9.61
CA ASN A 326 -0.34 6.48 8.79
C ASN A 326 1.16 6.48 8.57
N TYR A 327 1.58 6.99 7.41
CA TYR A 327 2.96 6.92 6.95
C TYR A 327 3.42 8.31 6.53
N PHE A 328 4.57 8.74 7.08
CA PHE A 328 5.22 10.00 6.75
C PHE A 328 6.67 9.73 6.40
N MET A 329 7.05 9.99 5.17
CA MET A 329 8.41 9.76 4.68
C MET A 329 9.03 11.07 4.21
N THR A 330 10.27 11.34 4.62
CA THR A 330 11.05 12.47 4.12
C THR A 330 12.40 12.02 3.63
N PHE A 331 12.92 12.70 2.60
CA PHE A 331 14.28 12.51 2.10
C PHE A 331 15.14 13.67 2.56
N VAL A 332 16.24 13.36 3.21
CA VAL A 332 17.17 14.32 3.80
C VAL A 332 18.61 13.95 3.45
N GLU A 333 19.58 14.82 3.74
CA GLU A 333 20.99 14.58 3.48
C GLU A 333 21.82 14.91 4.72
N GLY A 334 22.78 14.03 5.00
CA GLY A 334 23.72 14.20 6.12
C GLY A 334 23.16 13.75 7.46
N GLU A 335 23.93 14.05 8.50
CA GLU A 335 23.55 13.83 9.89
C GLU A 335 22.65 14.94 10.41
N GLY A 336 21.82 14.65 11.41
CA GLY A 336 20.91 15.66 11.97
C GLY A 336 19.98 15.10 13.04
N GLN A 337 18.87 15.78 13.23
CA GLN A 337 17.89 15.39 14.24
C GLN A 337 16.46 15.77 13.84
N ILE A 338 15.49 15.14 14.52
CA ILE A 338 14.10 15.60 14.55
C ILE A 338 13.74 15.81 16.02
N ALA A 339 13.35 17.04 16.36
CA ALA A 339 12.90 17.40 17.70
C ALA A 339 11.37 17.43 17.72
N PHE A 340 10.77 16.68 18.63
CA PHE A 340 9.34 16.63 18.86
C PHE A 340 9.01 17.35 20.17
N GLY A 341 8.29 18.45 20.13
CA GLY A 341 7.60 18.97 21.30
C GLY A 341 6.49 17.98 21.74
N LYS A 342 6.08 18.05 23.01
CA LYS A 342 5.03 17.14 23.55
C LYS A 342 3.72 17.17 22.73
N ASP A 343 3.39 18.31 22.15
CA ASP A 343 2.17 18.52 21.36
C ASP A 343 2.41 18.27 19.86
N GLU A 344 3.63 17.87 19.47
CA GLU A 344 4.04 17.55 18.10
C GLU A 344 4.27 16.03 17.89
N LEU A 345 4.03 15.24 18.92
CA LEU A 345 4.02 13.77 18.78
C LEU A 345 2.86 13.32 17.91
N PRO A 346 3.00 12.19 17.18
CA PRO A 346 1.87 11.63 16.45
C PRO A 346 0.63 11.48 17.35
N PRO A 347 -0.55 11.97 16.93
CA PRO A 347 -1.76 11.86 17.73
C PRO A 347 -2.25 10.41 17.72
N LEU A 348 -2.09 9.71 18.83
CA LEU A 348 -2.44 8.30 18.99
C LEU A 348 -3.68 8.14 19.88
N THR A 349 -4.39 7.02 19.70
CA THR A 349 -5.37 6.51 20.66
C THR A 349 -4.64 5.82 21.83
N ASP A 350 -5.38 5.42 22.86
CA ASP A 350 -4.81 4.72 24.04
C ASP A 350 -4.10 3.40 23.69
N ILE A 351 -4.43 2.78 22.57
CA ILE A 351 -3.83 1.54 22.08
C ILE A 351 -2.84 1.78 20.93
N GLY A 352 -2.61 3.04 20.60
CA GLY A 352 -1.74 3.42 19.50
C GLY A 352 -0.25 3.36 19.84
N PHE A 353 0.57 3.19 18.83
CA PHE A 353 2.02 3.28 18.92
C PHE A 353 2.59 3.87 17.63
N TRP A 354 3.84 4.29 17.65
CA TRP A 354 4.52 4.77 16.46
C TRP A 354 5.97 4.32 16.41
N SER A 355 6.54 4.39 15.23
CA SER A 355 7.92 4.01 15.00
C SER A 355 8.60 4.96 14.03
N VAL A 356 9.93 5.04 14.14
CA VAL A 356 10.79 5.75 13.20
C VAL A 356 11.86 4.80 12.70
N THR A 357 12.08 4.78 11.38
CA THR A 357 13.11 3.96 10.73
C THR A 357 13.93 4.84 9.80
N ALA A 358 15.24 4.72 9.84
CA ALA A 358 16.16 5.34 8.89
C ALA A 358 16.48 4.36 7.74
N HIS A 359 16.50 4.87 6.50
CA HIS A 359 16.75 4.10 5.29
C HIS A 359 17.77 4.83 4.41
N ASP A 360 18.37 4.14 3.45
CA ASP A 360 19.15 4.77 2.40
C ASP A 360 18.30 5.55 1.39
N GLU A 361 18.93 6.12 0.37
CA GLU A 361 18.25 6.84 -0.72
C GLU A 361 17.30 5.95 -1.56
N ASN A 362 17.45 4.63 -1.50
CA ASN A 362 16.58 3.64 -2.16
C ASN A 362 15.51 3.07 -1.22
N VAL A 363 15.38 3.67 -0.03
CA VAL A 363 14.44 3.26 1.02
C VAL A 363 14.72 1.83 1.53
N LEU A 364 15.99 1.41 1.51
CA LEU A 364 16.47 0.15 2.09
C LEU A 364 17.10 0.42 3.47
N VAL A 365 16.96 -0.52 4.40
CA VAL A 365 17.57 -0.40 5.74
C VAL A 365 19.01 -0.90 5.69
N HIS A 366 19.96 -0.06 6.11
CA HIS A 366 21.36 -0.43 6.23
C HIS A 366 21.62 -1.37 7.41
N ALA A 367 22.26 -2.51 7.13
CA ALA A 367 22.85 -3.31 8.20
C ALA A 367 23.98 -2.51 8.88
N ASN A 368 24.00 -2.50 10.20
CA ASN A 368 25.05 -1.83 10.98
C ASN A 368 25.39 -2.65 12.23
N GLU A 369 26.59 -2.42 12.77
CA GLU A 369 27.11 -3.15 13.94
C GLU A 369 26.43 -2.83 15.27
N TYR A 370 25.55 -1.80 15.27
CA TYR A 370 24.86 -1.31 16.46
C TYR A 370 23.44 -1.85 16.59
N ASP A 371 22.93 -2.57 15.59
CA ASP A 371 21.53 -2.99 15.49
C ASP A 371 20.51 -1.85 15.66
N SER A 372 20.94 -0.62 15.27
CA SER A 372 20.14 0.59 15.37
C SER A 372 19.31 0.81 14.10
N TYR A 373 18.14 0.16 14.01
CA TYR A 373 17.31 0.13 12.80
C TYR A 373 15.98 0.84 12.97
N VAL A 374 15.38 0.77 14.15
CA VAL A 374 14.04 1.24 14.42
C VAL A 374 13.90 1.71 15.88
N LEU A 375 13.24 2.84 16.05
CA LEU A 375 12.71 3.28 17.35
C LEU A 375 11.21 3.09 17.37
N THR A 376 10.71 2.53 18.46
CA THR A 376 9.28 2.32 18.73
C THR A 376 8.89 3.01 20.04
N THR A 377 7.64 3.36 20.21
CA THR A 377 7.15 4.11 21.39
C THR A 377 7.65 3.55 22.73
N ASP A 378 7.70 2.23 22.86
CA ASP A 378 8.14 1.52 24.06
C ASP A 378 9.66 1.59 24.32
N ARG A 379 10.45 2.01 23.35
CA ARG A 379 11.90 2.17 23.43
C ARG A 379 12.34 3.63 23.40
N MET A 380 11.43 4.55 23.07
CA MET A 380 11.73 5.97 23.01
C MET A 380 11.90 6.57 24.42
N MET A 381 12.92 7.41 24.57
CA MET A 381 13.18 8.19 25.77
C MET A 381 12.60 9.59 25.62
N PHE A 382 11.78 9.99 26.60
CA PHE A 382 11.13 11.30 26.64
C PHE A 382 11.75 12.16 27.73
N GLU A 383 11.82 13.46 27.52
CA GLU A 383 12.17 14.45 28.53
C GLU A 383 11.04 14.60 29.57
N GLN A 384 11.33 15.29 30.66
CA GLN A 384 10.35 15.48 31.77
C GLN A 384 9.09 16.23 31.34
N ASP A 385 9.19 17.08 30.33
CA ASP A 385 8.06 17.84 29.77
C ASP A 385 7.28 17.08 28.70
N GLY A 386 7.71 15.85 28.35
CA GLY A 386 7.11 15.00 27.34
C GLY A 386 7.64 15.25 25.93
N SER A 387 8.61 16.13 25.74
CA SER A 387 9.32 16.31 24.47
C SER A 387 10.36 15.21 24.23
N MET A 388 10.86 15.09 23.03
CA MET A 388 11.93 14.16 22.68
C MET A 388 12.72 14.60 21.45
N VAL A 389 13.93 14.09 21.30
CA VAL A 389 14.77 14.28 20.11
C VAL A 389 15.22 12.92 19.61
N ILE A 390 15.13 12.72 18.29
CA ILE A 390 15.72 11.57 17.59
C ILE A 390 16.91 12.07 16.80
N ARG A 391 18.07 11.47 17.04
CA ARG A 391 19.33 11.80 16.35
C ARG A 391 19.63 10.79 15.26
N PHE A 392 20.18 11.26 14.17
CA PHE A 392 20.60 10.47 13.01
C PHE A 392 22.06 10.76 12.75
N SER A 393 22.92 9.78 13.00
CA SER A 393 24.37 9.90 12.85
C SER A 393 25.05 8.57 12.56
N SER A 394 26.27 8.63 12.06
CA SER A 394 27.11 7.45 11.78
C SER A 394 27.73 6.86 13.03
N GLU A 395 27.80 7.63 14.11
CA GLU A 395 28.34 7.20 15.42
C GLU A 395 27.22 7.21 16.46
N PRO A 396 27.25 6.28 17.45
CA PRO A 396 26.28 6.22 18.52
C PRO A 396 26.17 7.53 19.30
N GLU A 397 24.96 7.95 19.59
CA GLU A 397 24.66 9.11 20.41
C GLU A 397 23.81 8.73 21.63
N GLU A 398 23.87 9.55 22.68
CA GLU A 398 23.06 9.37 23.87
C GLU A 398 21.57 9.67 23.57
N GLY A 399 20.67 8.88 24.11
CA GLY A 399 19.22 9.04 23.96
C GLY A 399 18.64 8.28 22.77
N ASN A 400 17.63 8.86 22.12
CA ASN A 400 17.02 8.26 20.92
C ASN A 400 17.92 8.49 19.71
N TRP A 401 18.50 7.44 19.21
CA TRP A 401 19.45 7.48 18.12
C TRP A 401 19.17 6.40 17.08
N LEU A 402 19.27 6.76 15.81
CA LEU A 402 19.21 5.85 14.67
C LEU A 402 20.47 6.02 13.81
N TYR A 403 21.07 4.88 13.44
CA TYR A 403 22.22 4.86 12.58
C TYR A 403 21.90 5.38 11.18
N THR A 404 22.79 6.21 10.64
CA THR A 404 22.85 6.57 9.23
C THR A 404 24.32 6.63 8.78
N PRO A 405 24.68 6.04 7.60
CA PRO A 405 26.05 6.12 7.09
C PRO A 405 26.43 7.52 6.57
N GLY A 406 25.53 8.49 6.69
CA GLY A 406 25.65 9.80 6.05
C GLY A 406 25.17 9.78 4.59
N GLY A 407 25.23 10.94 3.92
CA GLY A 407 24.70 11.10 2.57
C GLY A 407 23.18 11.24 2.53
N LYS A 408 22.58 10.88 1.39
CA LYS A 408 21.11 10.92 1.23
C LYS A 408 20.46 9.76 1.95
N MET A 409 19.39 10.04 2.67
CA MET A 409 18.61 9.03 3.39
C MET A 409 17.11 9.33 3.36
N ALA A 410 16.30 8.31 3.59
CA ALA A 410 14.88 8.44 3.85
C ALA A 410 14.58 8.15 5.32
N ILE A 411 13.77 8.99 5.95
CA ILE A 411 13.25 8.78 7.30
C ILE A 411 11.76 8.46 7.15
N LEU A 412 11.33 7.33 7.71
CA LEU A 412 9.95 6.90 7.66
C LEU A 412 9.37 6.82 9.08
N ILE A 413 8.36 7.65 9.34
CA ILE A 413 7.54 7.65 10.55
C ILE A 413 6.27 6.88 10.25
N ARG A 414 5.94 5.91 11.12
CA ARG A 414 4.68 5.14 11.06
C ARG A 414 3.91 5.34 12.35
N ALA A 415 2.67 5.82 12.25
CA ALA A 415 1.75 5.96 13.37
C ALA A 415 0.61 4.95 13.24
N TYR A 416 0.52 4.02 14.18
CA TYR A 416 -0.48 2.97 14.23
C TYR A 416 -1.57 3.34 15.22
N GLN A 417 -2.84 3.06 14.91
CA GLN A 417 -3.98 3.37 15.75
C GLN A 417 -4.00 4.86 16.15
N ALA A 418 -3.76 5.73 15.17
CA ALA A 418 -3.83 7.16 15.36
C ALA A 418 -5.27 7.65 15.59
N ASP A 419 -5.42 8.79 16.26
CA ASP A 419 -6.67 9.52 16.35
C ASP A 419 -7.07 10.02 14.96
N PRO A 420 -8.15 9.51 14.34
CA PRO A 420 -8.46 9.76 12.94
C PRO A 420 -8.81 11.24 12.64
N GLU A 421 -9.29 11.99 13.63
CA GLU A 421 -9.62 13.40 13.45
C GLU A 421 -8.37 14.29 13.49
N LYS A 422 -7.39 13.92 14.30
CA LYS A 422 -6.16 14.72 14.48
C LYS A 422 -5.07 14.36 13.48
N ILE A 423 -4.99 13.09 13.06
CA ILE A 423 -3.93 12.63 12.16
C ILE A 423 -4.04 13.24 10.76
N GLU A 424 -5.26 13.62 10.33
CA GLU A 424 -5.50 14.23 9.02
C GLU A 424 -4.72 15.54 8.82
N SER A 425 -4.60 16.33 9.87
CA SER A 425 -3.84 17.60 9.86
C SER A 425 -2.44 17.50 10.45
N TYR A 426 -2.03 16.30 10.88
CA TYR A 426 -0.74 16.11 11.51
C TYR A 426 0.41 16.20 10.50
N ILE A 427 1.40 17.00 10.84
CA ILE A 427 2.65 17.15 10.08
C ILE A 427 3.80 16.90 11.05
N PRO A 428 4.65 15.90 10.83
CA PRO A 428 5.82 15.70 11.69
C PRO A 428 6.75 16.91 11.68
N PRO A 429 7.51 17.17 12.76
CA PRO A 429 8.54 18.20 12.78
C PRO A 429 9.60 17.99 11.69
N ALA A 430 10.15 19.08 11.19
CA ALA A 430 11.18 19.03 10.13
C ALA A 430 12.47 18.38 10.64
N PHE A 431 13.19 17.73 9.72
CA PHE A 431 14.57 17.33 9.98
C PHE A 431 15.47 18.57 10.03
N GLU A 432 16.31 18.63 11.04
CA GLU A 432 17.31 19.68 11.26
C GLU A 432 18.71 19.09 10.95
N PRO A 433 19.37 19.47 9.83
CA PRO A 433 20.72 19.00 9.54
C PRO A 433 21.74 19.61 10.51
N ARG A 434 22.82 18.87 10.76
CA ARG A 434 23.99 19.33 11.57
C ARG A 434 25.13 19.78 10.70
#